data_437450436b9f476d9305f4302031278f
#
_entry.id   437450436b9f476d9305f4302031278f
#
_cell.length_a   1.000
_cell.length_b   1.000
_cell.length_c   1.000
_cell.angle_alpha   90.00
_cell.angle_beta   90.00
_cell.angle_gamma   90.00
#
_symmetry.space_group_name_H-M   'P 1'
#
loop_
_entity.id
_entity.type
_entity.pdbx_description
1 polymer ?
#
loop_
_entity_poly.entity_id
_entity_poly.type
_entity_poly.pdbx_seq_one_letter_code
_entity_poly.pdbx_strand_id
1 'polypeptide(L)'
;LDHNTQPGGSVSYSGQTGGLNYVLSAVAEPRYDHNVSKETSILADFALNDEVREERIREQTSYDFSLNLDYELSLKSSVRFNALYSENDNPTDVLRYTTDLRATPRATAIEREEIPGDRNNWEIGGDYEYLSEGGDRFKVLFISNRNNSASTRERYDVFADGSESKDLFLDLGSVTTERIVRGSYTMGLFEGQDIEFGAERAQTTLDSSLALGLPSSAGTPSADFGGLVPQAVSNANSTVEEIRIEPFIIHNWIINSRMTLESTLLYELSEISQSGDVNRTRDFDFVNPKVDFRYNLTPQLQLRGSAEKVVRQLRFSDFVASNDPQDNDSITLYGNENLRQEWFWKYDFYADYRLPNDIGVVNMNLFYHQHKDRIARIDVSPSEDNLQSANGNIGDGDVVG
;
A
#
# COMPACT_ATOMS: atom_id res chain seq x y z
N LEU A 1 -7.71 -24.08 23.95
CA LEU A 1 -6.99 -23.09 23.16
C LEU A 1 -5.49 -23.30 23.46
N ASP A 2 -4.82 -24.05 22.62
CA ASP A 2 -3.38 -24.24 22.72
C ASP A 2 -2.73 -22.99 22.09
N HIS A 3 -2.40 -22.03 22.95
CA HIS A 3 -1.60 -20.86 22.54
C HIS A 3 -0.14 -21.23 22.62
N ASN A 4 0.57 -21.19 21.51
CA ASN A 4 2.01 -21.18 21.51
C ASN A 4 2.48 -19.83 22.07
N THR A 5 2.96 -19.80 23.31
CA THR A 5 3.57 -18.61 23.87
C THR A 5 4.96 -18.48 23.32
N GLN A 6 5.20 -17.51 22.48
CA GLN A 6 6.52 -17.20 21.95
C GLN A 6 7.10 -15.99 22.70
N PRO A 7 8.39 -16.03 23.07
CA PRO A 7 9.02 -14.89 23.71
C PRO A 7 9.25 -13.78 22.69
N GLY A 8 8.81 -12.57 23.01
CA GLY A 8 9.10 -11.35 22.27
C GLY A 8 9.96 -10.40 23.07
N GLY A 9 10.56 -9.44 22.41
CA GLY A 9 11.34 -8.41 23.05
C GLY A 9 12.09 -7.53 22.08
N SER A 10 12.70 -6.47 22.61
CA SER A 10 13.50 -5.55 21.83
C SER A 10 14.77 -5.17 22.57
N VAL A 11 15.81 -4.89 21.81
CA VAL A 11 17.05 -4.29 22.29
C VAL A 11 17.40 -3.13 21.37
N SER A 12 17.79 -2.00 21.98
CA SER A 12 18.31 -0.86 21.23
C SER A 12 19.60 -0.37 21.87
N TYR A 13 20.51 0.07 21.02
CA TYR A 13 21.76 0.68 21.44
C TYR A 13 21.96 1.97 20.68
N SER A 14 22.13 3.06 21.43
CA SER A 14 22.33 4.38 20.84
C SER A 14 23.50 5.09 21.50
N GLY A 15 24.15 5.95 20.77
CA GLY A 15 25.27 6.71 21.30
C GLY A 15 25.71 7.81 20.35
N GLN A 16 26.71 8.55 20.85
CA GLN A 16 27.38 9.62 20.10
C GLN A 16 28.88 9.48 20.28
N THR A 17 29.62 9.61 19.19
CA THR A 17 31.07 9.67 19.22
C THR A 17 31.59 10.67 18.19
N GLY A 18 32.25 11.75 18.66
CA GLY A 18 32.60 12.87 17.80
C GLY A 18 31.35 13.47 17.17
N GLY A 19 31.33 13.60 15.85
CA GLY A 19 30.18 14.08 15.06
C GLY A 19 29.20 12.98 14.65
N LEU A 20 29.39 11.73 15.05
CA LEU A 20 28.53 10.58 14.69
C LEU A 20 27.52 10.29 15.81
N ASN A 21 26.24 10.37 15.47
CA ASN A 21 25.13 9.82 16.25
C ASN A 21 24.70 8.50 15.61
N TYR A 22 24.36 7.51 16.43
CA TYR A 22 23.92 6.21 15.93
C TYR A 22 22.85 5.60 16.80
N VAL A 23 21.94 4.87 16.16
CA VAL A 23 20.93 4.03 16.81
C VAL A 23 20.86 2.69 16.07
N LEU A 24 21.02 1.60 16.83
CA LEU A 24 20.77 0.23 16.36
C LEU A 24 19.59 -0.32 17.13
N SER A 25 18.70 -1.07 16.46
CA SER A 25 17.59 -1.73 17.11
C SER A 25 17.37 -3.12 16.52
N ALA A 26 17.02 -4.05 17.40
CA ALA A 26 16.55 -5.38 17.02
C ALA A 26 15.28 -5.68 17.81
N VAL A 27 14.24 -6.15 17.13
CA VAL A 27 12.93 -6.46 17.70
C VAL A 27 12.52 -7.85 17.27
N ALA A 28 11.97 -8.64 18.20
CA ALA A 28 11.25 -9.87 17.92
C ALA A 28 9.84 -9.71 18.49
N GLU A 29 8.83 -9.68 17.64
CA GLU A 29 7.44 -9.46 18.01
C GLU A 29 6.58 -10.63 17.56
N PRO A 30 6.26 -11.57 18.48
CA PRO A 30 5.30 -12.62 18.23
C PRO A 30 3.89 -12.06 18.29
N ARG A 31 3.03 -12.50 17.38
CA ARG A 31 1.64 -12.14 17.30
C ARG A 31 0.79 -13.38 17.07
N TYR A 32 -0.29 -13.48 17.82
CA TYR A 32 -1.33 -14.48 17.67
C TYR A 32 -2.65 -13.78 17.40
N ASP A 33 -3.26 -14.07 16.25
CA ASP A 33 -4.59 -13.59 15.89
C ASP A 33 -5.54 -14.78 15.75
N HIS A 34 -6.63 -14.78 16.51
CA HIS A 34 -7.71 -15.74 16.40
C HIS A 34 -9.00 -14.98 16.10
N ASN A 35 -9.49 -15.11 14.89
CA ASN A 35 -10.68 -14.44 14.40
C ASN A 35 -11.78 -15.47 14.15
N VAL A 36 -12.98 -15.18 14.66
CA VAL A 36 -14.20 -15.95 14.37
C VAL A 36 -15.19 -15.00 13.73
N SER A 37 -15.59 -15.30 12.50
CA SER A 37 -16.61 -14.55 11.78
C SER A 37 -17.86 -15.40 11.54
N LYS A 38 -18.96 -14.71 11.34
CA LYS A 38 -20.23 -15.29 10.94
C LYS A 38 -20.88 -14.37 9.93
N GLU A 39 -21.14 -14.88 8.77
CA GLU A 39 -21.77 -14.17 7.66
C GLU A 39 -23.05 -14.89 7.25
N THR A 40 -24.01 -14.14 6.74
CA THR A 40 -25.25 -14.70 6.20
C THR A 40 -25.50 -14.03 4.86
N SER A 41 -25.56 -14.82 3.82
CA SER A 41 -25.90 -14.32 2.49
C SER A 41 -27.40 -14.35 2.28
N ILE A 42 -27.89 -13.43 1.45
CA ILE A 42 -29.29 -13.30 1.08
C ILE A 42 -29.43 -13.23 -0.43
N LEU A 43 -30.49 -13.80 -0.97
CA LEU A 43 -30.84 -13.71 -2.38
C LEU A 43 -31.44 -12.36 -2.75
N ALA A 44 -31.62 -12.09 -4.04
CA ALA A 44 -32.20 -10.85 -4.54
C ALA A 44 -33.64 -10.59 -4.04
N ASP A 45 -34.38 -11.63 -3.67
CA ASP A 45 -35.71 -11.57 -3.05
C ASP A 45 -35.69 -11.46 -1.52
N PHE A 46 -34.52 -11.21 -0.92
CA PHE A 46 -34.25 -11.15 0.52
C PHE A 46 -34.42 -12.50 1.25
N ALA A 47 -34.56 -13.61 0.56
CA ALA A 47 -34.54 -14.94 1.20
C ALA A 47 -33.13 -15.27 1.67
N LEU A 48 -33.05 -15.99 2.80
CA LEU A 48 -31.76 -16.48 3.31
C LEU A 48 -31.19 -17.53 2.34
N ASN A 49 -29.91 -17.39 2.00
CA ASN A 49 -29.20 -18.30 1.12
C ASN A 49 -28.34 -19.28 1.91
N ASP A 50 -27.29 -18.80 2.53
CA ASP A 50 -26.41 -19.61 3.35
C ASP A 50 -25.92 -18.84 4.60
N GLU A 51 -25.32 -19.60 5.51
CA GLU A 51 -24.61 -19.07 6.67
C GLU A 51 -23.20 -19.65 6.66
N VAL A 52 -22.21 -18.76 6.62
CA VAL A 52 -20.79 -19.09 6.68
C VAL A 52 -20.27 -18.74 8.07
N ARG A 53 -19.69 -19.71 8.76
CA ARG A 53 -18.92 -19.51 9.98
C ARG A 53 -17.48 -19.85 9.69
N GLU A 54 -16.57 -18.91 9.89
CA GLU A 54 -15.14 -19.07 9.69
C GLU A 54 -14.39 -18.86 11.01
N GLU A 55 -13.44 -19.73 11.25
CA GLU A 55 -12.45 -19.62 12.31
C GLU A 55 -11.07 -19.56 11.65
N ARG A 56 -10.33 -18.46 11.90
CA ARG A 56 -9.03 -18.20 11.33
C ARG A 56 -8.01 -17.98 12.42
N ILE A 57 -6.94 -18.77 12.39
CA ILE A 57 -5.82 -18.67 13.33
C ILE A 57 -4.58 -18.28 12.54
N ARG A 58 -3.91 -17.23 12.99
CA ARG A 58 -2.62 -16.81 12.45
C ARG A 58 -1.62 -16.70 13.59
N GLU A 59 -0.51 -17.41 13.45
CA GLU A 59 0.65 -17.31 14.31
C GLU A 59 1.78 -16.67 13.51
N GLN A 60 2.36 -15.60 14.03
CA GLN A 60 3.35 -14.82 13.31
C GLN A 60 4.44 -14.39 14.28
N THR A 61 5.69 -14.40 13.85
CA THR A 61 6.78 -13.71 14.54
C THR A 61 7.50 -12.81 13.55
N SER A 62 7.55 -11.52 13.86
CA SER A 62 8.31 -10.54 13.08
C SER A 62 9.68 -10.32 13.72
N TYR A 63 10.73 -10.28 12.91
CA TYR A 63 12.08 -9.90 13.29
C TYR A 63 12.47 -8.64 12.53
N ASP A 64 12.72 -7.55 13.27
CA ASP A 64 13.07 -6.27 12.68
C ASP A 64 14.46 -5.83 13.18
N PHE A 65 15.30 -5.41 12.23
CA PHE A 65 16.61 -4.83 12.49
C PHE A 65 16.69 -3.46 11.86
N SER A 66 17.10 -2.45 12.61
CA SER A 66 17.29 -1.11 12.08
C SER A 66 18.61 -0.49 12.51
N LEU A 67 19.17 0.30 11.61
CA LEU A 67 20.36 1.11 11.81
C LEU A 67 20.09 2.52 11.34
N ASN A 68 20.34 3.52 12.19
CA ASN A 68 20.28 4.93 11.84
C ASN A 68 21.61 5.58 12.21
N LEU A 69 22.22 6.24 11.26
CA LEU A 69 23.47 7.00 11.41
C LEU A 69 23.23 8.44 10.99
N ASP A 70 23.74 9.38 11.78
CA ASP A 70 23.78 10.81 11.46
C ASP A 70 25.18 11.30 11.77
N TYR A 71 25.87 11.80 10.75
CA TYR A 71 27.23 12.26 10.85
C TYR A 71 27.40 13.71 10.42
N GLU A 72 27.76 14.57 11.37
CA GLU A 72 28.13 15.95 11.10
C GLU A 72 29.56 16.00 10.54
N LEU A 73 29.67 16.14 9.20
CA LEU A 73 30.96 16.31 8.51
C LEU A 73 31.59 17.65 8.86
N SER A 74 30.76 18.67 9.02
CA SER A 74 31.15 20.03 9.44
C SER A 74 29.94 20.77 9.96
N LEU A 75 30.12 22.01 10.47
CA LEU A 75 29.02 22.90 10.86
C LEU A 75 28.03 23.21 9.70
N LYS A 76 28.39 22.89 8.47
CA LYS A 76 27.64 23.19 7.25
C LYS A 76 27.22 21.96 6.47
N SER A 77 27.65 20.76 6.86
CA SER A 77 27.35 19.57 6.10
C SER A 77 27.15 18.36 6.99
N SER A 78 26.12 17.58 6.68
CA SER A 78 25.76 16.33 7.33
C SER A 78 25.44 15.24 6.34
N VAL A 79 25.64 13.99 6.78
CA VAL A 79 25.23 12.78 6.06
C VAL A 79 24.37 11.96 6.99
N ARG A 80 23.22 11.50 6.52
CA ARG A 80 22.37 10.54 7.21
C ARG A 80 22.31 9.24 6.43
N PHE A 81 22.30 8.13 7.13
CA PHE A 81 22.14 6.81 6.55
C PHE A 81 21.20 5.97 7.41
N ASN A 82 20.25 5.32 6.77
CA ASN A 82 19.30 4.43 7.42
C ASN A 82 19.30 3.08 6.71
N ALA A 83 19.20 2.01 7.49
CA ALA A 83 18.98 0.67 6.97
C ALA A 83 17.94 -0.05 7.82
N LEU A 84 17.05 -0.78 7.17
CA LEU A 84 16.02 -1.60 7.76
C LEU A 84 16.06 -2.99 7.11
N TYR A 85 15.92 -4.04 7.92
CA TYR A 85 15.58 -5.38 7.48
C TYR A 85 14.46 -5.92 8.35
N SER A 86 13.45 -6.48 7.73
CA SER A 86 12.32 -7.12 8.41
C SER A 86 12.01 -8.45 7.75
N GLU A 87 11.73 -9.46 8.56
CA GLU A 87 11.32 -10.78 8.13
C GLU A 87 10.17 -11.26 9.01
N ASN A 88 9.17 -11.87 8.39
CA ASN A 88 8.09 -12.48 9.13
C ASN A 88 7.53 -13.69 8.40
N ASP A 89 7.25 -14.74 9.16
CA ASP A 89 6.41 -15.86 8.78
C ASP A 89 5.00 -15.60 9.26
N ASN A 90 4.01 -15.82 8.40
CA ASN A 90 2.62 -15.59 8.78
C ASN A 90 1.71 -16.78 8.41
N PRO A 91 2.01 -18.01 8.88
CA PRO A 91 1.15 -19.15 8.63
C PRO A 91 -0.25 -18.89 9.16
N THR A 92 -1.24 -19.29 8.36
CA THR A 92 -2.65 -19.08 8.67
C THR A 92 -3.41 -20.37 8.43
N ASP A 93 -4.17 -20.80 9.44
CA ASP A 93 -5.08 -21.93 9.33
C ASP A 93 -6.52 -21.41 9.33
N VAL A 94 -7.36 -21.93 8.48
CA VAL A 94 -8.77 -21.56 8.35
C VAL A 94 -9.63 -22.80 8.42
N LEU A 95 -10.70 -22.73 9.23
CA LEU A 95 -11.75 -23.74 9.27
C LEU A 95 -13.08 -23.03 9.00
N ARG A 96 -13.77 -23.45 7.93
CA ARG A 96 -14.99 -22.83 7.44
C ARG A 96 -16.14 -23.84 7.43
N TYR A 97 -17.31 -23.41 7.92
CA TYR A 97 -18.56 -24.15 7.90
C TYR A 97 -19.57 -23.35 7.08
N THR A 98 -19.96 -23.88 5.92
CA THR A 98 -20.97 -23.27 5.05
C THR A 98 -22.26 -24.07 5.15
N THR A 99 -23.32 -23.47 5.71
CA THR A 99 -24.64 -24.10 5.90
C THR A 99 -25.62 -23.55 4.88
N ASP A 100 -26.10 -24.40 3.97
CA ASP A 100 -27.19 -24.07 3.05
C ASP A 100 -28.50 -23.95 3.84
N LEU A 101 -29.06 -22.73 3.91
CA LEU A 101 -30.29 -22.43 4.62
C LEU A 101 -31.54 -22.75 3.80
N ARG A 102 -31.41 -23.04 2.51
CA ARG A 102 -32.51 -23.43 1.58
C ARG A 102 -32.74 -24.92 1.55
N ALA A 103 -31.72 -25.72 1.87
CA ALA A 103 -31.82 -27.18 1.87
C ALA A 103 -32.70 -27.70 3.01
N THR A 104 -33.42 -28.81 2.76
CA THR A 104 -34.22 -29.51 3.79
C THR A 104 -33.94 -31.02 3.69
N PRO A 105 -33.22 -31.64 4.65
CA PRO A 105 -32.60 -30.99 5.84
C PRO A 105 -31.46 -30.04 5.43
N ARG A 106 -31.11 -29.09 6.29
CA ARG A 106 -29.95 -28.21 6.07
C ARG A 106 -28.68 -29.05 5.92
N ALA A 107 -27.87 -28.70 4.96
CA ALA A 107 -26.56 -29.30 4.71
C ALA A 107 -25.45 -28.33 5.12
N THR A 108 -24.41 -28.85 5.76
CA THR A 108 -23.22 -28.07 6.10
C THR A 108 -22.01 -28.68 5.41
N ALA A 109 -21.34 -27.91 4.59
CA ALA A 109 -20.02 -28.21 4.05
C ALA A 109 -18.95 -27.70 5.02
N ILE A 110 -17.84 -28.40 5.10
CA ILE A 110 -16.70 -28.04 5.94
C ILE A 110 -15.47 -27.95 5.04
N GLU A 111 -14.78 -26.82 5.10
CA GLU A 111 -13.54 -26.59 4.39
C GLU A 111 -12.43 -26.26 5.41
N ARG A 112 -11.25 -26.80 5.16
CA ARG A 112 -10.03 -26.50 5.89
C ARG A 112 -9.00 -25.91 4.94
N GLU A 113 -8.33 -24.83 5.35
CA GLU A 113 -7.26 -24.22 4.58
C GLU A 113 -5.97 -24.15 5.38
N GLU A 114 -4.88 -24.38 4.69
CA GLU A 114 -3.52 -24.11 5.14
C GLU A 114 -2.92 -23.04 4.24
N ILE A 115 -2.41 -21.96 4.85
CA ILE A 115 -1.85 -20.82 4.12
C ILE A 115 -0.48 -20.47 4.74
N PRO A 116 0.57 -21.28 4.47
CA PRO A 116 1.92 -20.85 4.76
C PRO A 116 2.26 -19.59 3.95
N GLY A 117 2.93 -18.65 4.59
CA GLY A 117 3.35 -17.43 3.94
C GLY A 117 4.61 -16.89 4.60
N ASP A 118 5.47 -16.28 3.81
CA ASP A 118 6.65 -15.58 4.24
C ASP A 118 6.75 -14.21 3.59
N ARG A 119 7.35 -13.29 4.33
CA ARG A 119 7.61 -11.95 3.86
C ARG A 119 8.93 -11.45 4.40
N ASN A 120 9.76 -10.93 3.53
CA ASN A 120 10.94 -10.19 3.94
C ASN A 120 11.06 -8.88 3.15
N ASN A 121 11.57 -7.87 3.83
CA ASN A 121 11.88 -6.60 3.20
C ASN A 121 13.17 -6.02 3.73
N TRP A 122 13.87 -5.28 2.89
CA TRP A 122 14.97 -4.44 3.30
C TRP A 122 14.84 -3.06 2.64
N GLU A 123 15.32 -2.07 3.35
CA GLU A 123 15.43 -0.70 2.86
C GLU A 123 16.77 -0.12 3.29
N ILE A 124 17.41 0.57 2.38
CA ILE A 124 18.53 1.46 2.65
C ILE A 124 18.21 2.83 2.11
N GLY A 125 18.52 3.85 2.87
CA GLY A 125 18.34 5.23 2.47
C GLY A 125 19.41 6.11 3.09
N GLY A 126 19.53 7.31 2.53
CA GLY A 126 20.42 8.29 3.11
C GLY A 126 20.28 9.62 2.40
N ASP A 127 20.81 10.63 3.03
CA ASP A 127 20.90 11.95 2.43
C ASP A 127 22.20 12.66 2.81
N TYR A 128 22.59 13.58 1.95
CA TYR A 128 23.63 14.56 2.17
C TYR A 128 23.02 15.93 2.13
N GLU A 129 23.31 16.75 3.12
CA GLU A 129 22.87 18.14 3.21
C GLU A 129 24.10 19.07 3.35
N TYR A 130 24.09 20.15 2.58
CA TYR A 130 25.09 21.21 2.65
C TYR A 130 24.42 22.56 2.75
N LEU A 131 24.84 23.36 3.75
CA LEU A 131 24.42 24.73 3.97
C LEU A 131 25.55 25.69 3.60
N SER A 132 25.30 26.56 2.61
CA SER A 132 26.26 27.55 2.18
C SER A 132 26.45 28.68 3.20
N GLU A 133 27.47 29.53 3.05
CA GLU A 133 27.64 30.72 3.89
C GLU A 133 26.51 31.73 3.71
N GLY A 134 25.88 31.76 2.54
CA GLY A 134 24.74 32.61 2.23
C GLY A 134 23.41 32.10 2.79
N GLY A 135 23.38 30.90 3.36
CA GLY A 135 22.16 30.27 3.88
C GLY A 135 21.44 29.38 2.86
N ASP A 136 21.99 29.24 1.65
CA ASP A 136 21.41 28.33 0.67
C ASP A 136 21.66 26.87 1.06
N ARG A 137 20.71 25.99 0.77
CA ARG A 137 20.75 24.58 1.12
C ARG A 137 20.73 23.70 -0.12
N PHE A 138 21.72 22.83 -0.24
CA PHE A 138 21.74 21.76 -1.22
C PHE A 138 21.47 20.44 -0.50
N LYS A 139 20.57 19.61 -1.06
CA LYS A 139 20.25 18.29 -0.52
C LYS A 139 20.15 17.26 -1.63
N VAL A 140 20.74 16.10 -1.39
CA VAL A 140 20.55 14.90 -2.22
C VAL A 140 20.15 13.77 -1.29
N LEU A 141 19.12 13.03 -1.69
CA LEU A 141 18.72 11.81 -0.99
C LEU A 141 18.63 10.64 -1.96
N PHE A 142 18.78 9.44 -1.42
CA PHE A 142 18.50 8.22 -2.12
C PHE A 142 17.75 7.24 -1.20
N ILE A 143 16.90 6.40 -1.81
CA ILE A 143 16.23 5.27 -1.17
C ILE A 143 16.34 4.08 -2.12
N SER A 144 16.61 2.89 -1.57
CA SER A 144 16.47 1.64 -2.30
C SER A 144 15.83 0.62 -1.36
N ASN A 145 14.75 0.00 -1.79
CA ASN A 145 14.06 -1.02 -1.02
C ASN A 145 13.69 -2.22 -1.88
N ARG A 146 13.47 -3.35 -1.22
CA ARG A 146 12.91 -4.55 -1.82
C ARG A 146 12.00 -5.23 -0.80
N ASN A 147 10.80 -5.56 -1.24
CA ASN A 147 9.81 -6.31 -0.51
C ASN A 147 9.53 -7.60 -1.28
N ASN A 148 9.74 -8.74 -0.64
CA ASN A 148 9.45 -10.06 -1.18
C ASN A 148 8.33 -10.68 -0.34
N SER A 149 7.32 -11.25 -0.97
CA SER A 149 6.20 -11.91 -0.33
C SER A 149 5.82 -13.16 -1.12
N ALA A 150 5.69 -14.27 -0.42
CA ALA A 150 5.22 -15.53 -0.98
C ALA A 150 4.13 -16.11 -0.08
N SER A 151 3.13 -16.76 -0.68
CA SER A 151 2.13 -17.52 0.06
C SER A 151 1.56 -18.62 -0.81
N THR A 152 1.36 -19.79 -0.20
CA THR A 152 0.67 -20.91 -0.83
C THR A 152 -0.61 -21.17 -0.06
N ARG A 153 -1.75 -21.23 -0.73
CA ARG A 153 -3.06 -21.53 -0.13
C ARG A 153 -3.51 -22.89 -0.63
N GLU A 154 -3.70 -23.82 0.28
CA GLU A 154 -4.27 -25.13 0.01
C GLU A 154 -5.60 -25.27 0.73
N ARG A 155 -6.68 -25.59 0.01
CA ARG A 155 -7.99 -25.82 0.58
C ARG A 155 -8.42 -27.25 0.38
N TYR A 156 -9.12 -27.78 1.39
CA TYR A 156 -9.60 -29.15 1.44
C TYR A 156 -11.07 -29.19 1.84
N ASP A 157 -11.89 -29.91 1.08
CA ASP A 157 -13.19 -30.36 1.54
C ASP A 157 -13.01 -31.42 2.62
N VAL A 158 -13.71 -31.29 3.75
CA VAL A 158 -13.68 -32.24 4.85
C VAL A 158 -15.01 -33.01 4.89
N PHE A 159 -14.94 -34.32 4.66
CA PHE A 159 -16.12 -35.18 4.64
C PHE A 159 -16.52 -35.70 6.02
N ALA A 160 -17.77 -36.19 6.14
CA ALA A 160 -18.32 -36.67 7.40
C ALA A 160 -17.59 -37.87 8.01
N ASP A 161 -16.86 -38.63 7.20
CA ASP A 161 -16.00 -39.75 7.65
C ASP A 161 -14.60 -39.32 8.06
N GLY A 162 -14.32 -38.01 8.01
CA GLY A 162 -13.03 -37.43 8.33
C GLY A 162 -11.99 -37.51 7.18
N SER A 163 -12.37 -38.00 6.00
CA SER A 163 -11.52 -37.92 4.83
C SER A 163 -11.49 -36.50 4.25
N GLU A 164 -10.41 -36.15 3.57
CA GLU A 164 -10.22 -34.85 2.96
C GLU A 164 -9.94 -34.99 1.45
N SER A 165 -10.38 -33.99 0.69
CA SER A 165 -10.08 -33.87 -0.72
C SER A 165 -9.65 -32.45 -1.03
N LYS A 166 -8.44 -32.26 -1.58
CA LYS A 166 -7.95 -30.95 -1.99
C LYS A 166 -8.79 -30.45 -3.17
N ASP A 167 -9.32 -29.23 -3.04
CA ASP A 167 -10.16 -28.58 -4.04
C ASP A 167 -9.58 -27.25 -4.56
N LEU A 168 -8.55 -26.73 -3.90
CA LEU A 168 -7.83 -25.51 -4.32
C LEU A 168 -6.35 -25.62 -4.01
N PHE A 169 -5.54 -25.22 -4.97
CA PHE A 169 -4.14 -24.83 -4.78
C PHE A 169 -3.92 -23.47 -5.43
N LEU A 170 -3.41 -22.51 -4.65
CA LEU A 170 -3.09 -21.17 -5.13
C LEU A 170 -1.73 -20.77 -4.57
N ASP A 171 -0.75 -20.62 -5.46
CA ASP A 171 0.60 -20.18 -5.11
C ASP A 171 0.82 -18.77 -5.64
N LEU A 172 1.22 -17.87 -4.77
CA LEU A 172 1.41 -16.44 -5.03
C LEU A 172 2.82 -16.02 -4.65
N GLY A 173 3.51 -15.39 -5.59
CA GLY A 173 4.80 -14.77 -5.36
C GLY A 173 4.79 -13.32 -5.83
N SER A 174 5.39 -12.42 -5.07
CA SER A 174 5.60 -11.06 -5.51
C SER A 174 6.90 -10.47 -4.97
N VAL A 175 7.61 -9.76 -5.83
CA VAL A 175 8.83 -9.01 -5.47
C VAL A 175 8.65 -7.58 -5.95
N THR A 176 8.59 -6.63 -5.01
CA THR A 176 8.59 -5.21 -5.33
C THR A 176 9.97 -4.62 -5.01
N THR A 177 10.54 -3.91 -5.96
CA THR A 177 11.81 -3.19 -5.79
C THR A 177 11.59 -1.72 -6.13
N GLU A 178 12.10 -0.83 -5.31
CA GLU A 178 12.03 0.62 -5.57
C GLU A 178 13.40 1.27 -5.40
N ARG A 179 13.70 2.24 -6.25
CA ARG A 179 14.91 3.06 -6.21
C ARG A 179 14.55 4.50 -6.47
N ILE A 180 14.87 5.38 -5.52
CA ILE A 180 14.58 6.81 -5.61
C ILE A 180 15.88 7.58 -5.44
N VAL A 181 16.05 8.61 -6.25
CA VAL A 181 17.08 9.64 -6.09
C VAL A 181 16.41 10.99 -6.27
N ARG A 182 16.59 11.89 -5.29
CA ARG A 182 16.09 13.26 -5.33
C ARG A 182 17.21 14.24 -5.01
N GLY A 183 17.30 15.30 -5.81
CA GLY A 183 18.18 16.43 -5.55
C GLY A 183 17.39 17.71 -5.46
N SER A 184 17.73 18.60 -4.52
CA SER A 184 17.10 19.91 -4.39
C SER A 184 18.09 20.99 -3.97
N TYR A 185 17.76 22.23 -4.34
CA TYR A 185 18.47 23.43 -3.95
C TYR A 185 17.46 24.47 -3.50
N THR A 186 17.68 24.98 -2.27
CA THR A 186 16.84 26.03 -1.66
C THR A 186 17.68 27.30 -1.53
N MET A 187 17.14 28.43 -1.95
CA MET A 187 17.81 29.74 -1.84
C MET A 187 16.82 30.84 -1.46
N GLY A 188 17.31 31.87 -0.80
CA GLY A 188 16.56 33.11 -0.58
C GLY A 188 16.32 33.85 -1.89
N LEU A 189 15.07 34.28 -2.15
CA LEU A 189 14.71 35.00 -3.38
C LEU A 189 14.59 36.51 -3.08
N PHE A 190 13.80 36.87 -2.09
CA PHE A 190 13.60 38.24 -1.59
C PHE A 190 13.39 38.19 -0.06
N GLU A 191 13.25 39.35 0.59
CA GLU A 191 12.94 39.40 2.01
C GLU A 191 11.64 38.63 2.32
N GLY A 192 11.73 37.64 3.22
CA GLY A 192 10.62 36.76 3.57
C GLY A 192 10.20 35.77 2.50
N GLN A 193 11.03 35.57 1.47
CA GLN A 193 10.76 34.60 0.41
C GLN A 193 11.93 33.68 0.17
N ASP A 194 11.66 32.40 0.06
CA ASP A 194 12.60 31.39 -0.41
C ASP A 194 12.01 30.55 -1.54
N ILE A 195 12.89 29.97 -2.31
CA ILE A 195 12.54 29.09 -3.40
C ILE A 195 13.37 27.81 -3.31
N GLU A 196 12.71 26.68 -3.41
CA GLU A 196 13.35 25.37 -3.60
C GLU A 196 12.99 24.84 -4.98
N PHE A 197 13.97 24.33 -5.69
CA PHE A 197 13.77 23.61 -6.95
C PHE A 197 14.62 22.36 -6.97
N GLY A 198 14.14 21.36 -7.68
CA GLY A 198 14.80 20.08 -7.72
C GLY A 198 14.13 19.10 -8.69
N ALA A 199 14.59 17.88 -8.64
CA ALA A 199 13.99 16.78 -9.37
C ALA A 199 14.16 15.48 -8.58
N GLU A 200 13.17 14.61 -8.77
CA GLU A 200 13.17 13.24 -8.28
C GLU A 200 13.11 12.28 -9.47
N ARG A 201 13.85 11.19 -9.39
CA ARG A 201 13.69 10.02 -10.26
C ARG A 201 13.37 8.82 -9.38
N ALA A 202 12.23 8.19 -9.63
CA ALA A 202 11.84 6.93 -9.03
C ALA A 202 11.81 5.83 -10.11
N GLN A 203 12.18 4.62 -9.72
CA GLN A 203 12.01 3.41 -10.50
C GLN A 203 11.44 2.36 -9.58
N THR A 204 10.24 1.86 -9.90
CA THR A 204 9.56 0.82 -9.13
C THR A 204 9.28 -0.36 -10.05
N THR A 205 9.59 -1.57 -9.62
CA THR A 205 9.34 -2.80 -10.35
C THR A 205 8.57 -3.76 -9.46
N LEU A 206 7.52 -4.38 -9.99
CA LEU A 206 6.82 -5.51 -9.40
C LEU A 206 7.00 -6.72 -10.32
N ASP A 207 7.60 -7.79 -9.79
CA ASP A 207 7.56 -9.12 -10.38
C ASP A 207 6.49 -9.92 -9.63
N SER A 208 5.50 -10.46 -10.34
CA SER A 208 4.38 -11.21 -9.78
C SER A 208 4.21 -12.55 -10.48
N SER A 209 3.94 -13.59 -9.68
CA SER A 209 3.61 -14.93 -10.17
C SER A 209 2.38 -15.48 -9.45
N LEU A 210 1.52 -16.19 -10.18
CA LEU A 210 0.35 -16.87 -9.65
C LEU A 210 0.21 -18.24 -10.32
N ALA A 211 0.08 -19.31 -9.53
CA ALA A 211 -0.27 -20.63 -10.01
C ALA A 211 -1.57 -21.08 -9.35
N LEU A 212 -2.58 -21.42 -10.16
CA LEU A 212 -3.89 -21.87 -9.73
C LEU A 212 -4.12 -23.31 -10.19
N GLY A 213 -4.40 -24.20 -9.24
CA GLY A 213 -4.83 -25.58 -9.46
C GLY A 213 -6.24 -25.81 -8.94
N LEU A 214 -7.10 -26.46 -9.73
CA LEU A 214 -8.45 -26.85 -9.35
C LEU A 214 -8.73 -28.31 -9.72
N PRO A 215 -9.69 -29.00 -9.07
CA PRO A 215 -10.18 -30.28 -9.51
C PRO A 215 -10.80 -30.14 -10.90
N SER A 216 -10.42 -31.01 -11.83
CA SER A 216 -11.02 -31.04 -13.17
C SER A 216 -10.90 -32.44 -13.76
N SER A 217 -11.93 -32.89 -14.48
CA SER A 217 -11.88 -34.10 -15.31
C SER A 217 -11.20 -33.84 -16.65
N ALA A 218 -11.01 -32.57 -17.02
CA ALA A 218 -10.33 -32.15 -18.25
C ALA A 218 -8.93 -31.65 -17.92
N GLY A 219 -7.91 -32.38 -18.27
CA GLY A 219 -6.51 -32.05 -18.03
C GLY A 219 -5.77 -33.08 -17.18
N THR A 220 -4.48 -32.86 -16.99
CA THR A 220 -3.60 -33.76 -16.21
C THR A 220 -3.16 -33.04 -14.94
N PRO A 221 -3.38 -33.62 -13.76
CA PRO A 221 -2.86 -33.08 -12.51
C PRO A 221 -1.34 -32.89 -12.53
N SER A 222 -0.84 -31.82 -11.91
CA SER A 222 0.59 -31.52 -11.82
C SER A 222 1.01 -31.28 -10.36
N ALA A 223 2.18 -31.79 -10.00
CA ALA A 223 2.76 -31.57 -8.67
C ALA A 223 3.03 -30.09 -8.39
N ASP A 224 3.40 -29.29 -9.40
CA ASP A 224 3.62 -27.86 -9.29
C ASP A 224 2.32 -27.06 -9.01
N PHE A 225 1.18 -27.73 -9.11
CA PHE A 225 -0.15 -27.18 -8.82
C PHE A 225 -0.84 -27.96 -7.70
N GLY A 226 -0.07 -28.40 -6.70
CA GLY A 226 -0.57 -29.13 -5.53
C GLY A 226 -1.22 -30.47 -5.84
N GLY A 227 -0.91 -31.07 -6.99
CA GLY A 227 -1.54 -32.32 -7.45
C GLY A 227 -2.90 -32.11 -8.14
N LEU A 228 -3.30 -30.86 -8.39
CA LEU A 228 -4.51 -30.51 -9.12
C LEU A 228 -4.24 -30.17 -10.60
N VAL A 229 -5.31 -29.93 -11.35
CA VAL A 229 -5.21 -29.57 -12.77
C VAL A 229 -4.92 -28.06 -12.88
N PRO A 230 -3.83 -27.68 -13.60
CA PRO A 230 -3.50 -26.29 -13.83
C PRO A 230 -4.64 -25.52 -14.49
N GLN A 231 -4.93 -24.32 -13.97
CA GLN A 231 -5.89 -23.38 -14.54
C GLN A 231 -5.15 -22.17 -15.15
N ALA A 232 -5.53 -21.81 -16.36
CA ALA A 232 -4.99 -20.61 -17.00
C ALA A 232 -5.61 -19.35 -16.36
N VAL A 233 -4.77 -18.47 -15.85
CA VAL A 233 -5.16 -17.15 -15.30
C VAL A 233 -4.46 -16.06 -16.11
N SER A 234 -5.22 -15.07 -16.59
CA SER A 234 -4.64 -13.96 -17.34
C SER A 234 -3.78 -13.09 -16.41
N ASN A 235 -2.63 -12.64 -16.92
CA ASN A 235 -1.64 -11.84 -16.16
C ASN A 235 -1.09 -12.56 -14.90
N ALA A 236 -1.06 -13.89 -14.92
CA ALA A 236 -0.55 -14.70 -13.83
C ALA A 236 0.96 -14.48 -13.60
N ASN A 237 1.72 -14.29 -14.68
CA ASN A 237 3.15 -14.02 -14.63
C ASN A 237 3.43 -12.69 -15.33
N SER A 238 3.75 -11.68 -14.53
CA SER A 238 3.92 -10.33 -15.04
C SER A 238 5.00 -9.57 -14.29
N THR A 239 5.79 -8.81 -15.04
CA THR A 239 6.65 -7.76 -14.50
C THR A 239 6.05 -6.42 -14.89
N VAL A 240 5.80 -5.56 -13.90
CA VAL A 240 5.35 -4.18 -14.09
C VAL A 240 6.45 -3.25 -13.60
N GLU A 241 6.90 -2.33 -14.46
CA GLU A 241 7.93 -1.34 -14.13
C GLU A 241 7.39 0.06 -14.39
N GLU A 242 7.64 0.98 -13.46
CA GLU A 242 7.44 2.41 -13.64
C GLU A 242 8.76 3.15 -13.52
N ILE A 243 9.01 4.02 -14.46
CA ILE A 243 10.07 5.05 -14.38
C ILE A 243 9.38 6.40 -14.33
N ARG A 244 9.58 7.13 -13.21
CA ARG A 244 8.97 8.43 -12.96
C ARG A 244 10.04 9.49 -12.74
N ILE A 245 9.85 10.65 -13.36
CA ILE A 245 10.71 11.84 -13.22
C ILE A 245 9.82 13.00 -12.84
N GLU A 246 10.14 13.66 -11.73
CA GLU A 246 9.33 14.73 -11.14
C GLU A 246 10.19 15.97 -10.86
N PRO A 247 10.43 16.86 -11.83
CA PRO A 247 10.94 18.19 -11.55
C PRO A 247 9.88 18.99 -10.76
N PHE A 248 10.35 19.77 -9.80
CA PHE A 248 9.49 20.58 -8.96
C PHE A 248 10.09 21.93 -8.60
N ILE A 249 9.20 22.85 -8.23
CA ILE A 249 9.55 24.15 -7.68
C ILE A 249 8.59 24.45 -6.54
N ILE A 250 9.11 24.92 -5.40
CA ILE A 250 8.37 25.32 -4.21
C ILE A 250 8.76 26.74 -3.87
N HIS A 251 7.78 27.63 -3.73
CA HIS A 251 7.99 29.00 -3.31
C HIS A 251 7.30 29.23 -1.97
N ASN A 252 8.05 29.63 -0.97
CA ASN A 252 7.57 30.01 0.34
C ASN A 252 7.63 31.52 0.48
N TRP A 253 6.52 32.13 0.92
CA TRP A 253 6.43 33.56 1.13
C TRP A 253 5.83 33.89 2.52
N ILE A 254 6.64 34.47 3.38
CA ILE A 254 6.20 35.13 4.62
C ILE A 254 5.76 36.54 4.26
N ILE A 255 4.47 36.70 3.92
CA ILE A 255 3.90 38.00 3.48
C ILE A 255 4.01 39.04 4.62
N ASN A 256 3.74 38.58 5.83
CA ASN A 256 3.94 39.34 7.06
C ASN A 256 3.89 38.38 8.28
N SER A 257 4.01 38.92 9.49
CA SER A 257 3.99 38.12 10.73
C SER A 257 2.73 37.29 10.95
N ARG A 258 1.67 37.48 10.17
CA ARG A 258 0.39 36.76 10.29
C ARG A 258 0.04 35.93 9.09
N MET A 259 0.66 36.16 7.95
CA MET A 259 0.29 35.53 6.66
C MET A 259 1.48 34.84 6.04
N THR A 260 1.30 33.59 5.65
CA THR A 260 2.25 32.82 4.84
C THR A 260 1.56 32.18 3.66
N LEU A 261 2.26 32.10 2.54
CA LEU A 261 1.83 31.45 1.31
C LEU A 261 2.92 30.47 0.89
N GLU A 262 2.54 29.24 0.62
CA GLU A 262 3.36 28.25 -0.06
C GLU A 262 2.73 27.92 -1.40
N SER A 263 3.53 27.89 -2.46
CA SER A 263 3.10 27.54 -3.80
C SER A 263 4.04 26.49 -4.36
N THR A 264 3.50 25.34 -4.77
CA THR A 264 4.26 24.25 -5.35
C THR A 264 3.77 23.99 -6.78
N LEU A 265 4.71 23.76 -7.68
CA LEU A 265 4.43 23.23 -8.99
C LEU A 265 5.32 22.00 -9.19
N LEU A 266 4.70 20.86 -9.41
CA LEU A 266 5.36 19.61 -9.74
C LEU A 266 4.89 19.18 -11.13
N TYR A 267 5.83 18.70 -11.95
CA TYR A 267 5.53 18.11 -13.25
C TYR A 267 5.94 16.64 -13.21
N GLU A 268 4.98 15.75 -13.30
CA GLU A 268 5.20 14.31 -13.31
C GLU A 268 5.28 13.80 -14.74
N LEU A 269 6.33 13.06 -15.03
CA LEU A 269 6.54 12.29 -16.27
C LEU A 269 6.72 10.84 -15.84
N SER A 270 5.80 9.96 -16.23
CA SER A 270 5.82 8.54 -15.86
C SER A 270 5.65 7.66 -17.09
N GLU A 271 6.48 6.62 -17.20
CA GLU A 271 6.35 5.53 -18.14
C GLU A 271 6.09 4.25 -17.35
N ILE A 272 4.95 3.58 -17.60
CA ILE A 272 4.62 2.27 -17.04
C ILE A 272 4.71 1.23 -18.15
N SER A 273 5.58 0.23 -17.96
CA SER A 273 5.73 -0.92 -18.85
C SER A 273 5.32 -2.21 -18.14
N GLN A 274 4.60 -3.06 -18.85
CA GLN A 274 4.23 -4.40 -18.42
C GLN A 274 4.79 -5.40 -19.42
N SER A 275 5.35 -6.50 -18.91
CA SER A 275 5.87 -7.63 -19.70
C SER A 275 5.50 -8.96 -19.03
N GLY A 276 5.65 -10.07 -19.77
CA GLY A 276 5.24 -11.41 -19.34
C GLY A 276 4.04 -11.90 -20.17
N ASP A 277 2.94 -12.25 -19.50
CA ASP A 277 1.72 -12.73 -20.18
C ASP A 277 1.12 -11.63 -21.09
N VAL A 278 1.25 -10.37 -20.71
CA VAL A 278 0.87 -9.19 -21.50
C VAL A 278 2.07 -8.28 -21.67
N ASN A 279 2.20 -7.67 -22.85
CA ASN A 279 3.25 -6.68 -23.14
C ASN A 279 2.61 -5.36 -23.51
N ARG A 280 2.86 -4.31 -22.71
CA ARG A 280 2.31 -2.98 -22.90
C ARG A 280 3.19 -1.91 -22.29
N THR A 281 3.25 -0.77 -22.95
CA THR A 281 3.91 0.45 -22.41
C THR A 281 2.93 1.62 -22.51
N ARG A 282 2.93 2.47 -21.51
CA ARG A 282 2.05 3.65 -21.40
C ARG A 282 2.79 4.81 -20.77
N ASP A 283 2.64 5.98 -21.35
CA ASP A 283 3.18 7.23 -20.85
C ASP A 283 2.09 8.06 -20.19
N PHE A 284 2.47 8.74 -19.13
CA PHE A 284 1.60 9.68 -18.40
C PHE A 284 2.38 10.96 -18.12
N ASP A 285 1.70 12.09 -18.23
CA ASP A 285 2.23 13.38 -17.83
C ASP A 285 1.17 14.20 -17.10
N PHE A 286 1.57 14.83 -15.99
CA PHE A 286 0.69 15.62 -15.16
C PHE A 286 1.40 16.86 -14.62
N VAL A 287 0.65 17.96 -14.62
CA VAL A 287 1.02 19.17 -13.88
C VAL A 287 0.23 19.16 -12.58
N ASN A 288 0.93 19.17 -11.44
CA ASN A 288 0.37 19.06 -10.10
C ASN A 288 0.66 20.36 -9.32
N PRO A 289 -0.18 21.40 -9.47
CA PRO A 289 -0.07 22.63 -8.70
C PRO A 289 -0.67 22.45 -7.31
N LYS A 290 -0.06 23.14 -6.33
CA LYS A 290 -0.56 23.24 -4.96
C LYS A 290 -0.35 24.67 -4.45
N VAL A 291 -1.32 25.19 -3.72
CA VAL A 291 -1.23 26.45 -3.00
C VAL A 291 -1.78 26.25 -1.60
N ASP A 292 -0.97 26.63 -0.59
CA ASP A 292 -1.35 26.65 0.81
C ASP A 292 -1.23 28.08 1.34
N PHE A 293 -2.31 28.61 1.89
CA PHE A 293 -2.36 29.92 2.51
C PHE A 293 -2.74 29.80 3.98
N ARG A 294 -1.96 30.43 4.87
CA ARG A 294 -2.21 30.49 6.30
C ARG A 294 -2.33 31.93 6.75
N TYR A 295 -3.35 32.20 7.57
CA TYR A 295 -3.63 33.51 8.14
C TYR A 295 -3.95 33.40 9.63
N ASN A 296 -3.08 33.95 10.48
CA ASN A 296 -3.34 34.13 11.91
C ASN A 296 -4.19 35.40 12.08
N LEU A 297 -5.52 35.28 12.01
CA LEU A 297 -6.46 36.39 12.10
C LEU A 297 -6.36 37.10 13.45
N THR A 298 -6.28 36.29 14.53
CA THR A 298 -5.97 36.73 15.88
C THR A 298 -4.93 35.76 16.48
N PRO A 299 -4.35 36.09 17.67
CA PRO A 299 -3.48 35.12 18.38
C PRO A 299 -4.17 33.77 18.68
N GLN A 300 -5.51 33.76 18.74
CA GLN A 300 -6.32 32.57 19.03
C GLN A 300 -6.92 31.92 17.79
N LEU A 301 -7.09 32.65 16.68
CA LEU A 301 -7.77 32.13 15.48
C LEU A 301 -6.81 32.09 14.29
N GLN A 302 -6.55 30.88 13.82
CA GLN A 302 -5.81 30.62 12.59
C GLN A 302 -6.76 30.10 11.52
N LEU A 303 -6.66 30.62 10.32
CA LEU A 303 -7.32 30.16 9.12
C LEU A 303 -6.28 29.59 8.17
N ARG A 304 -6.62 28.48 7.50
CA ARG A 304 -5.80 27.91 6.42
C ARG A 304 -6.70 27.53 5.25
N GLY A 305 -6.23 27.81 4.04
CA GLY A 305 -6.87 27.38 2.81
C GLY A 305 -5.87 26.68 1.93
N SER A 306 -6.25 25.56 1.33
CA SER A 306 -5.43 24.89 0.34
C SER A 306 -6.21 24.55 -0.92
N ALA A 307 -5.51 24.60 -2.05
CA ALA A 307 -5.99 24.10 -3.34
C ALA A 307 -4.85 23.28 -3.96
N GLU A 308 -5.15 22.02 -4.30
CA GLU A 308 -4.14 21.08 -4.78
C GLU A 308 -4.75 20.17 -5.85
N LYS A 309 -4.02 19.93 -6.93
CA LYS A 309 -4.32 18.83 -7.83
C LYS A 309 -3.48 17.61 -7.40
N VAL A 310 -4.16 16.53 -7.05
CA VAL A 310 -3.55 15.27 -6.63
C VAL A 310 -3.75 14.23 -7.71
N VAL A 311 -2.67 13.60 -8.16
CA VAL A 311 -2.69 12.42 -9.03
C VAL A 311 -2.36 11.21 -8.18
N ARG A 312 -3.20 10.17 -8.21
CA ARG A 312 -2.94 8.92 -7.50
C ARG A 312 -2.11 8.00 -8.36
N GLN A 313 -1.04 7.48 -7.79
CA GLN A 313 -0.24 6.46 -8.43
C GLN A 313 -1.08 5.18 -8.64
N LEU A 314 -0.93 4.55 -9.80
CA LEU A 314 -1.51 3.25 -10.07
C LEU A 314 -0.82 2.20 -9.19
N ARG A 315 -1.59 1.30 -8.62
CA ARG A 315 -1.02 0.17 -7.88
C ARG A 315 -0.59 -0.89 -8.89
N PHE A 316 0.63 -1.33 -8.81
CA PHE A 316 1.14 -2.36 -9.73
C PHE A 316 0.37 -3.67 -9.61
N SER A 317 -0.14 -3.98 -8.40
CA SER A 317 -1.06 -5.11 -8.19
C SER A 317 -2.35 -5.03 -9.01
N ASP A 318 -2.74 -3.83 -9.50
CA ASP A 318 -3.94 -3.69 -10.33
C ASP A 318 -3.71 -4.17 -11.78
N PHE A 319 -2.45 -4.37 -12.18
CA PHE A 319 -2.07 -4.86 -13.51
C PHE A 319 -1.87 -6.38 -13.56
N VAL A 320 -1.75 -7.05 -12.41
CA VAL A 320 -1.44 -8.46 -12.30
C VAL A 320 -2.60 -9.24 -11.68
N ALA A 321 -2.65 -10.55 -11.91
CA ALA A 321 -3.62 -11.39 -11.22
C ALA A 321 -3.25 -11.52 -9.74
N SER A 322 -4.26 -11.52 -8.88
CA SER A 322 -4.09 -11.67 -7.44
C SER A 322 -5.29 -12.37 -6.82
N ASN A 323 -5.16 -12.80 -5.57
CA ASN A 323 -6.30 -13.30 -4.80
C ASN A 323 -7.08 -12.12 -4.22
N ASP A 324 -8.40 -12.24 -4.18
CA ASP A 324 -9.26 -11.28 -3.48
C ASP A 324 -9.34 -11.63 -1.98
N PRO A 325 -8.74 -10.83 -1.08
CA PRO A 325 -8.79 -11.11 0.34
C PRO A 325 -10.17 -10.83 0.97
N GLN A 326 -11.07 -10.18 0.25
CA GLN A 326 -12.41 -9.84 0.72
C GLN A 326 -13.48 -10.86 0.31
N ASP A 327 -13.12 -11.77 -0.60
CA ASP A 327 -14.03 -12.78 -1.10
C ASP A 327 -13.56 -14.17 -0.66
N ASN A 328 -14.38 -14.81 0.15
CA ASN A 328 -14.10 -16.16 0.65
C ASN A 328 -14.29 -17.23 -0.45
N ASP A 329 -14.96 -16.89 -1.55
CA ASP A 329 -15.34 -17.80 -2.61
C ASP A 329 -14.27 -17.99 -3.70
N SER A 330 -13.01 -17.62 -3.41
CA SER A 330 -11.86 -17.87 -4.30
C SER A 330 -11.88 -17.08 -5.61
N ILE A 331 -12.51 -15.91 -5.62
CA ILE A 331 -12.51 -15.05 -6.79
C ILE A 331 -11.11 -14.47 -6.98
N THR A 332 -10.56 -14.76 -8.15
CA THR A 332 -9.31 -14.17 -8.60
C THR A 332 -9.56 -12.75 -9.10
N LEU A 333 -8.82 -11.78 -8.58
CA LEU A 333 -8.75 -10.44 -9.15
C LEU A 333 -7.92 -10.49 -10.43
N TYR A 334 -8.51 -10.09 -11.54
CA TYR A 334 -7.82 -10.01 -12.82
C TYR A 334 -7.11 -8.65 -12.93
N GLY A 335 -5.89 -8.68 -13.46
CA GLY A 335 -5.17 -7.47 -13.77
C GLY A 335 -5.85 -6.68 -14.89
N ASN A 336 -5.86 -5.35 -14.77
CA ASN A 336 -6.41 -4.45 -15.78
C ASN A 336 -5.34 -3.52 -16.33
N GLU A 337 -4.79 -3.88 -17.49
CA GLU A 337 -3.77 -3.10 -18.19
C GLU A 337 -4.28 -1.77 -18.77
N ASN A 338 -5.59 -1.51 -18.71
CA ASN A 338 -6.22 -0.31 -19.27
C ASN A 338 -6.48 0.80 -18.23
N LEU A 339 -6.13 0.58 -16.96
CA LEU A 339 -6.32 1.57 -15.91
C LEU A 339 -5.68 2.91 -16.24
N ARG A 340 -6.41 3.99 -15.99
CA ARG A 340 -5.91 5.36 -15.99
C ARG A 340 -5.75 5.83 -14.58
N GLN A 341 -4.77 6.72 -14.34
CA GLN A 341 -4.57 7.32 -13.03
C GLN A 341 -5.79 8.14 -12.62
N GLU A 342 -6.29 7.86 -11.42
CA GLU A 342 -7.29 8.72 -10.78
C GLU A 342 -6.61 10.02 -10.35
N TRP A 343 -7.27 11.16 -10.57
CA TRP A 343 -6.80 12.43 -10.09
C TRP A 343 -7.96 13.28 -9.59
N PHE A 344 -7.67 14.25 -8.73
CA PHE A 344 -8.70 15.12 -8.19
C PHE A 344 -8.15 16.48 -7.80
N TRP A 345 -9.01 17.49 -7.89
CA TRP A 345 -8.80 18.74 -7.23
C TRP A 345 -9.28 18.63 -5.80
N LYS A 346 -8.42 19.06 -4.87
CA LYS A 346 -8.67 19.09 -3.44
C LYS A 346 -8.68 20.54 -2.99
N TYR A 347 -9.80 20.98 -2.40
CA TYR A 347 -9.97 22.28 -1.82
C TYR A 347 -10.33 22.08 -0.35
N ASP A 348 -9.47 22.56 0.56
CA ASP A 348 -9.68 22.46 2.00
C ASP A 348 -9.64 23.83 2.63
N PHE A 349 -10.50 24.05 3.61
CA PHE A 349 -10.51 25.22 4.46
C PHE A 349 -10.55 24.78 5.92
N TYR A 350 -9.59 25.26 6.71
CA TYR A 350 -9.45 24.98 8.14
C TYR A 350 -9.59 26.25 8.94
N ALA A 351 -10.27 26.15 10.08
CA ALA A 351 -10.27 27.19 11.10
C ALA A 351 -9.96 26.57 12.47
N ASP A 352 -8.86 27.00 13.07
CA ASP A 352 -8.38 26.53 14.37
C ASP A 352 -8.53 27.64 15.38
N TYR A 353 -9.45 27.48 16.36
CA TYR A 353 -9.67 28.44 17.42
C TYR A 353 -9.18 27.91 18.76
N ARG A 354 -8.15 28.55 19.31
CA ARG A 354 -7.63 28.25 20.65
C ARG A 354 -8.48 28.98 21.67
N LEU A 355 -9.10 28.22 22.58
CA LEU A 355 -9.92 28.76 23.66
C LEU A 355 -9.08 29.57 24.66
N PRO A 356 -9.64 30.59 25.31
CA PRO A 356 -8.94 31.38 26.32
C PRO A 356 -8.37 30.48 27.43
N ASN A 357 -7.23 30.92 28.01
CA ASN A 357 -6.52 30.20 29.08
C ASN A 357 -6.06 28.79 28.71
N ASP A 358 -5.86 28.51 27.42
CA ASP A 358 -5.40 27.22 26.89
C ASP A 358 -6.24 26.00 27.33
N ILE A 359 -7.55 26.20 27.61
CA ILE A 359 -8.46 25.12 28.03
C ILE A 359 -8.86 24.17 26.90
N GLY A 360 -8.50 24.45 25.64
CA GLY A 360 -8.75 23.58 24.50
C GLY A 360 -8.62 24.29 23.16
N VAL A 361 -8.83 23.50 22.09
CA VAL A 361 -8.85 23.96 20.70
C VAL A 361 -10.13 23.46 20.04
N VAL A 362 -10.77 24.33 19.26
CA VAL A 362 -11.90 23.98 18.38
C VAL A 362 -11.39 24.03 16.95
N ASN A 363 -11.49 22.92 16.25
CA ASN A 363 -11.06 22.80 14.86
C ASN A 363 -12.28 22.60 13.96
N MET A 364 -12.30 23.29 12.84
CA MET A 364 -13.27 23.12 11.76
C MET A 364 -12.52 22.81 10.47
N ASN A 365 -12.96 21.81 9.74
CA ASN A 365 -12.49 21.53 8.39
C ASN A 365 -13.70 21.47 7.45
N LEU A 366 -13.66 22.26 6.38
CA LEU A 366 -14.58 22.20 5.26
C LEU A 366 -13.79 21.78 4.02
N PHE A 367 -14.29 20.81 3.29
CA PHE A 367 -13.59 20.34 2.10
C PHE A 367 -14.53 20.08 0.92
N TYR A 368 -13.99 20.25 -0.28
CA TYR A 368 -14.61 19.87 -1.55
C TYR A 368 -13.53 19.20 -2.42
N HIS A 369 -13.75 17.94 -2.77
CA HIS A 369 -12.85 17.19 -3.64
C HIS A 369 -13.59 16.77 -4.90
N GLN A 370 -13.04 17.13 -6.06
CA GLN A 370 -13.57 16.79 -7.37
C GLN A 370 -12.71 15.70 -8.01
N HIS A 371 -13.22 14.47 -8.02
CA HIS A 371 -12.54 13.28 -8.54
C HIS A 371 -12.81 13.08 -10.03
N LYS A 372 -11.77 12.63 -10.73
CA LYS A 372 -11.78 12.22 -12.12
C LYS A 372 -11.20 10.83 -12.28
N ASP A 373 -11.77 10.02 -13.18
CA ASP A 373 -11.33 8.67 -13.49
C ASP A 373 -11.19 7.78 -12.24
N ARG A 374 -12.09 7.89 -11.26
CA ARG A 374 -12.03 7.16 -10.00
C ARG A 374 -11.92 5.66 -10.23
N ILE A 375 -11.00 5.01 -9.49
CA ILE A 375 -10.78 3.58 -9.57
C ILE A 375 -11.58 2.89 -8.47
N ALA A 376 -12.34 1.86 -8.86
CA ALA A 376 -13.05 0.96 -7.94
C ALA A 376 -13.13 -0.44 -8.55
N ARG A 377 -13.57 -1.40 -7.74
CA ARG A 377 -13.82 -2.76 -8.20
C ARG A 377 -15.01 -2.76 -9.15
N ILE A 378 -14.86 -3.44 -10.27
CA ILE A 378 -15.88 -3.68 -11.28
C ILE A 378 -16.03 -5.18 -11.51
N ASP A 379 -17.25 -5.59 -11.86
CA ASP A 379 -17.53 -6.94 -12.32
C ASP A 379 -17.06 -7.09 -13.79
N VAL A 380 -16.24 -8.09 -14.04
CA VAL A 380 -15.76 -8.46 -15.38
C VAL A 380 -16.09 -9.91 -15.72
N SER A 381 -17.06 -10.48 -15.01
CA SER A 381 -17.49 -11.88 -15.17
C SER A 381 -17.96 -12.17 -16.59
N PRO A 382 -17.43 -13.20 -17.26
CA PRO A 382 -17.92 -13.61 -18.59
C PRO A 382 -19.26 -14.32 -18.53
N SER A 383 -19.67 -14.85 -17.39
CA SER A 383 -20.96 -15.51 -17.15
C SER A 383 -21.28 -15.55 -15.65
N GLU A 384 -22.53 -15.87 -15.29
CA GLU A 384 -22.98 -16.07 -13.91
C GLU A 384 -22.27 -17.26 -13.20
N ASP A 385 -21.77 -18.20 -13.97
CA ASP A 385 -21.05 -19.38 -13.46
C ASP A 385 -19.53 -19.15 -13.34
N ASN A 386 -19.02 -17.99 -13.81
CA ASN A 386 -17.60 -17.66 -13.77
C ASN A 386 -17.43 -16.21 -13.33
N LEU A 387 -17.54 -16.02 -12.03
CA LEU A 387 -17.43 -14.71 -11.41
C LEU A 387 -16.01 -14.20 -11.42
N GLN A 388 -15.82 -13.00 -11.90
CA GLN A 388 -14.52 -12.34 -12.01
C GLN A 388 -14.65 -10.86 -11.67
N SER A 389 -13.68 -10.33 -10.97
CA SER A 389 -13.61 -8.90 -10.68
C SER A 389 -12.25 -8.33 -11.07
N ALA A 390 -12.23 -7.03 -11.33
CA ALA A 390 -11.01 -6.27 -11.59
C ALA A 390 -11.17 -4.84 -11.04
N ASN A 391 -10.06 -4.12 -10.86
CA ASN A 391 -10.14 -2.70 -10.67
C ASN A 391 -10.35 -1.99 -12.01
N GLY A 392 -11.24 -1.02 -12.07
CA GLY A 392 -11.57 -0.25 -13.28
C GLY A 392 -11.88 1.20 -12.97
N ASN A 393 -11.77 2.06 -13.99
CA ASN A 393 -12.18 3.45 -13.86
C ASN A 393 -13.71 3.54 -13.96
N ILE A 394 -14.36 3.99 -12.89
CA ILE A 394 -15.84 4.06 -12.78
C ILE A 394 -16.41 5.44 -13.11
N GLY A 395 -15.55 6.42 -13.42
CA GLY A 395 -15.94 7.78 -13.80
C GLY A 395 -15.64 8.83 -12.73
N ASP A 396 -16.37 9.95 -12.80
CA ASP A 396 -16.15 11.14 -11.99
C ASP A 396 -17.06 11.17 -10.76
N GLY A 397 -16.66 11.92 -9.74
CA GLY A 397 -17.46 12.09 -8.53
C GLY A 397 -16.95 13.22 -7.64
N ASP A 398 -17.82 13.74 -6.79
CA ASP A 398 -17.51 14.81 -5.85
C ASP A 398 -17.68 14.33 -4.41
N VAL A 399 -16.82 14.84 -3.51
CA VAL A 399 -16.89 14.59 -2.07
C VAL A 399 -16.91 15.94 -1.36
N VAL A 400 -17.87 16.14 -0.46
CA VAL A 400 -17.98 17.35 0.35
C VAL A 400 -18.14 17.01 1.81
N GLY A 401 -17.63 17.83 2.69
CA GLY A 401 -17.76 17.66 4.13
C GLY A 401 -17.26 18.86 4.92
#